data_555d12420b340a8c1a70bb808f957fd3
#
_entry.id   555d12420b340a8c1a70bb808f957fd3
#
_cell.length_a   1.000
_cell.length_b   1.000
_cell.length_c   1.000
_cell.angle_alpha   90.00
_cell.angle_beta   90.00
_cell.angle_gamma   90.00
#
_symmetry.space_group_name_H-M   'P 1'
#
loop_
_entity.id
_entity.type
_entity.pdbx_description
1 polymer ?
#
loop_
_entity_poly.entity_id
_entity_poly.type
_entity_poly.pdbx_seq_one_letter_code
_entity_poly.pdbx_strand_id
1 'polypeptide(L)'
;MRCSSCNCIQLKNLIPLDILYEKAHANSVGKTWLLHHASFADFINNYISGNVIEIGGAKLHLAKHLKKNDKINSITVYDTNLLCYGNKETEKIKLREEFFNKDSVLSKPDAIIHSHVIEHLYNPFKELKEMSELLEDGSYMFISSPVIDEMMNDGFTNAMNFEHTYGVTKNLLHKMLCSC
;
A
#
# COMPACT_ATOMS: atom_id res chain seq x y z
N MET A 1 -10.28 -19.99 -2.28
CA MET A 1 -9.59 -21.30 -2.16
C MET A 1 -8.48 -21.23 -1.09
N ARG A 2 -8.01 -22.38 -0.60
CA ARG A 2 -6.90 -22.45 0.35
C ARG A 2 -5.67 -23.05 -0.33
N CYS A 3 -4.54 -22.38 -0.22
CA CYS A 3 -3.28 -22.88 -0.76
C CYS A 3 -2.76 -24.05 0.07
N SER A 4 -2.39 -25.16 -0.56
CA SER A 4 -1.86 -26.35 0.13
C SER A 4 -0.46 -26.15 0.71
N SER A 5 0.33 -25.23 0.15
CA SER A 5 1.71 -24.96 0.57
C SER A 5 1.80 -24.00 1.75
N CYS A 6 1.06 -22.88 1.74
CA CYS A 6 1.18 -21.84 2.76
C CYS A 6 -0.10 -21.61 3.57
N ASN A 7 -1.16 -22.38 3.30
CA ASN A 7 -2.49 -22.25 3.92
C ASN A 7 -3.18 -20.89 3.69
N CYS A 8 -2.65 -20.04 2.82
CA CYS A 8 -3.28 -18.77 2.48
C CYS A 8 -4.68 -19.00 1.90
N ILE A 9 -5.64 -18.20 2.35
CA ILE A 9 -6.97 -18.12 1.76
C ILE A 9 -6.91 -17.06 0.65
N GLN A 10 -7.34 -17.41 -0.55
CA GLN A 10 -7.31 -16.52 -1.70
C GLN A 10 -8.52 -16.70 -2.61
N LEU A 11 -8.83 -15.72 -3.41
CA LEU A 11 -9.81 -15.82 -4.48
C LEU A 11 -9.34 -16.84 -5.52
N LYS A 12 -10.27 -17.61 -6.09
CA LYS A 12 -9.97 -18.57 -7.16
C LYS A 12 -9.87 -17.88 -8.52
N ASN A 13 -10.78 -16.96 -8.75
CA ASN A 13 -10.86 -16.17 -9.98
C ASN A 13 -10.66 -14.72 -9.62
N LEU A 14 -9.83 -14.03 -10.38
CA LEU A 14 -9.57 -12.62 -10.22
C LEU A 14 -10.28 -11.84 -11.32
N ILE A 15 -10.81 -10.68 -10.96
CA ILE A 15 -11.41 -9.74 -11.93
C ILE A 15 -10.23 -9.05 -12.65
N PRO A 16 -10.27 -8.88 -13.98
CA PRO A 16 -9.24 -8.08 -14.68
C PRO A 16 -9.09 -6.70 -14.05
N LEU A 17 -7.84 -6.24 -13.85
CA LEU A 17 -7.56 -4.99 -13.13
C LEU A 17 -8.15 -3.75 -13.80
N ASP A 18 -8.21 -3.73 -15.13
CA ASP A 18 -8.82 -2.68 -15.94
C ASP A 18 -10.32 -2.55 -15.69
N ILE A 19 -11.00 -3.67 -15.42
CA ILE A 19 -12.42 -3.69 -15.03
C ILE A 19 -12.56 -3.30 -13.55
N LEU A 20 -11.74 -3.89 -12.69
CA LEU A 20 -11.83 -3.65 -11.24
C LEU A 20 -11.59 -2.19 -10.89
N TYR A 21 -10.64 -1.52 -11.54
CA TYR A 21 -10.26 -0.13 -11.27
C TYR A 21 -10.76 0.87 -12.32
N GLU A 22 -11.76 0.50 -13.15
CA GLU A 22 -12.40 1.43 -14.08
C GLU A 22 -12.99 2.66 -13.37
N LYS A 23 -13.44 2.48 -12.14
CA LYS A 23 -13.97 3.56 -11.28
C LYS A 23 -13.26 3.57 -9.94
N ALA A 24 -13.19 4.76 -9.36
CA ALA A 24 -12.61 4.92 -8.02
C ALA A 24 -13.39 4.13 -6.96
N HIS A 25 -12.70 3.23 -6.28
CA HIS A 25 -13.25 2.38 -5.23
C HIS A 25 -12.91 2.82 -3.80
N ALA A 26 -12.27 3.97 -3.62
CA ALA A 26 -11.79 4.39 -2.30
C ALA A 26 -12.95 4.57 -1.30
N ASN A 27 -13.35 3.48 -0.70
CA ASN A 27 -14.30 3.43 0.41
C ASN A 27 -13.67 3.83 1.75
N SER A 28 -12.38 4.20 1.77
CA SER A 28 -11.67 4.71 2.94
C SER A 28 -12.24 6.06 3.37
N VAL A 29 -13.41 6.02 3.99
CA VAL A 29 -14.15 7.19 4.46
C VAL A 29 -14.31 7.15 5.96
N GLY A 30 -14.40 8.34 6.56
CA GLY A 30 -14.71 8.49 7.98
C GLY A 30 -13.49 8.68 8.88
N LYS A 31 -13.81 8.95 10.15
CA LYS A 31 -12.83 9.35 11.17
C LYS A 31 -11.79 8.27 11.46
N THR A 32 -12.19 7.01 11.44
CA THR A 32 -11.30 5.88 11.72
C THR A 32 -10.13 5.82 10.71
N TRP A 33 -10.42 6.00 9.43
CA TRP A 33 -9.39 6.03 8.39
C TRP A 33 -8.45 7.23 8.51
N LEU A 34 -9.00 8.40 8.85
CA LEU A 34 -8.18 9.60 9.07
C LEU A 34 -7.23 9.41 10.26
N LEU A 35 -7.71 8.82 11.36
CA LEU A 35 -6.89 8.49 12.52
C LEU A 35 -5.84 7.43 12.21
N HIS A 36 -6.20 6.40 11.45
CA HIS A 36 -5.26 5.37 11.01
C HIS A 36 -4.10 5.98 10.22
N HIS A 37 -4.37 6.78 9.19
CA HIS A 37 -3.33 7.42 8.39
C HIS A 37 -2.47 8.39 9.22
N ALA A 38 -3.08 9.15 10.14
CA ALA A 38 -2.32 10.03 11.02
C ALA A 38 -1.36 9.23 11.93
N SER A 39 -1.86 8.18 12.61
CA SER A 39 -1.04 7.34 13.48
C SER A 39 0.06 6.60 12.72
N PHE A 40 -0.25 6.12 11.51
CA PHE A 40 0.74 5.46 10.67
C PHE A 40 1.82 6.45 10.19
N ALA A 41 1.44 7.68 9.82
CA ALA A 41 2.40 8.74 9.50
C ALA A 41 3.29 9.09 10.70
N ASP A 42 2.71 9.21 11.90
CA ASP A 42 3.47 9.51 13.12
C ASP A 42 4.50 8.41 13.43
N PHE A 43 4.13 7.15 13.25
CA PHE A 43 5.05 6.03 13.36
C PHE A 43 6.19 6.12 12.35
N ILE A 44 5.87 6.28 11.06
CA ILE A 44 6.82 6.33 9.96
C ILE A 44 7.80 7.51 10.11
N ASN A 45 7.32 8.68 10.53
CA ASN A 45 8.11 9.91 10.65
C ASN A 45 9.34 9.79 11.56
N ASN A 46 9.37 8.79 12.44
CA ASN A 46 10.52 8.54 13.30
C ASN A 46 11.72 7.90 12.57
N TYR A 47 11.48 7.34 11.37
CA TYR A 47 12.44 6.50 10.67
C TYR A 47 12.87 7.05 9.30
N ILE A 48 12.06 7.92 8.69
CA ILE A 48 12.24 8.32 7.28
C ILE A 48 12.79 9.73 7.11
N SER A 49 13.51 9.86 6.00
CA SER A 49 13.98 11.13 5.43
C SER A 49 14.13 10.96 3.91
N GLY A 50 14.38 12.03 3.17
CA GLY A 50 14.71 11.97 1.75
C GLY A 50 13.49 11.77 0.84
N ASN A 51 13.60 10.88 -0.14
CA ASN A 51 12.60 10.68 -1.18
C ASN A 51 11.75 9.44 -0.86
N VAL A 52 10.45 9.62 -0.86
CA VAL A 52 9.47 8.60 -0.45
C VAL A 52 8.56 8.25 -1.61
N ILE A 53 8.26 6.96 -1.77
CA ILE A 53 7.18 6.49 -2.65
C ILE A 53 6.03 6.00 -1.78
N GLU A 54 4.82 6.50 -2.03
CA GLU A 54 3.56 5.96 -1.50
C GLU A 54 2.81 5.24 -2.62
N ILE A 55 2.44 3.98 -2.39
CA ILE A 55 1.64 3.17 -3.32
C ILE A 55 0.23 3.04 -2.77
N GLY A 56 -0.79 3.31 -3.61
CA GLY A 56 -2.21 3.25 -3.23
C GLY A 56 -2.67 4.47 -2.43
N GLY A 57 -2.15 5.65 -2.76
CA GLY A 57 -2.38 6.89 -1.99
C GLY A 57 -3.69 7.62 -2.24
N ALA A 58 -4.57 7.12 -3.07
CA ALA A 58 -5.86 7.64 -3.54
C ALA A 58 -6.23 9.09 -3.12
N LYS A 59 -6.59 9.31 -1.85
CA LYS A 59 -7.01 10.62 -1.29
C LYS A 59 -5.87 11.45 -0.71
N LEU A 60 -4.63 10.97 -0.78
CA LEU A 60 -3.42 11.58 -0.25
C LEU A 60 -3.45 11.83 1.28
N HIS A 61 -4.21 11.05 2.04
CA HIS A 61 -4.29 11.26 3.49
C HIS A 61 -2.92 11.07 4.14
N LEU A 62 -2.23 9.97 3.84
CA LEU A 62 -0.92 9.66 4.39
C LEU A 62 0.13 10.67 3.88
N ALA A 63 0.22 10.90 2.56
CA ALA A 63 1.15 11.88 1.98
C ALA A 63 0.97 13.29 2.57
N LYS A 64 -0.27 13.72 2.82
CA LYS A 64 -0.55 15.03 3.45
C LYS A 64 -0.07 15.12 4.90
N HIS A 65 0.01 14.02 5.63
CA HIS A 65 0.62 13.98 6.95
C HIS A 65 2.15 13.97 6.84
N LEU A 66 2.71 13.09 6.01
CA LEU A 66 4.14 12.92 5.83
C LEU A 66 4.85 14.18 5.30
N LYS A 67 4.22 14.94 4.40
CA LYS A 67 4.81 16.19 3.87
C LYS A 67 5.14 17.25 4.91
N LYS A 68 4.58 17.14 6.12
CA LYS A 68 4.87 18.04 7.25
C LYS A 68 6.23 17.77 7.89
N ASN A 69 6.84 16.63 7.59
CA ASN A 69 8.19 16.29 8.04
C ASN A 69 9.21 17.00 7.15
N ASP A 70 10.01 17.88 7.73
CA ASP A 70 11.00 18.66 6.99
C ASP A 70 12.17 17.82 6.50
N LYS A 71 12.37 16.62 7.04
CA LYS A 71 13.38 15.66 6.57
C LYS A 71 12.98 14.98 5.25
N ILE A 72 11.70 15.05 4.86
CA ILE A 72 11.22 14.49 3.58
C ILE A 72 11.39 15.54 2.48
N ASN A 73 12.12 15.16 1.42
CA ASN A 73 12.37 15.99 0.25
C ASN A 73 11.20 15.92 -0.74
N SER A 74 10.75 14.70 -1.05
CA SER A 74 9.66 14.47 -1.99
C SER A 74 8.86 13.22 -1.63
N ILE A 75 7.59 13.20 -2.02
CA ILE A 75 6.68 12.05 -1.92
C ILE A 75 6.08 11.84 -3.30
N THR A 76 6.41 10.73 -3.95
CA THR A 76 5.78 10.33 -5.21
C THR A 76 4.66 9.33 -4.90
N VAL A 77 3.43 9.67 -5.26
CA VAL A 77 2.25 8.84 -4.98
C VAL A 77 1.80 8.15 -6.25
N TYR A 78 1.73 6.82 -6.22
CA TYR A 78 1.19 5.98 -7.29
C TYR A 78 -0.19 5.47 -6.91
N ASP A 79 -1.18 5.76 -7.76
CA ASP A 79 -2.55 5.23 -7.63
C ASP A 79 -3.29 5.46 -8.94
N THR A 80 -4.19 4.56 -9.32
CA THR A 80 -4.94 4.63 -10.58
C THR A 80 -6.05 5.68 -10.60
N ASN A 81 -6.38 6.29 -9.45
CA ASN A 81 -7.53 7.15 -9.28
C ASN A 81 -7.21 8.47 -8.56
N LEU A 82 -6.00 9.00 -8.72
CA LEU A 82 -5.57 10.22 -8.01
C LEU A 82 -6.36 11.47 -8.41
N LEU A 83 -6.58 11.66 -9.71
CA LEU A 83 -7.17 12.90 -10.24
C LEU A 83 -8.68 12.98 -10.00
N CYS A 84 -9.38 11.84 -9.94
CA CYS A 84 -10.82 11.81 -9.68
C CYS A 84 -11.21 12.40 -8.29
N TYR A 85 -10.26 12.42 -7.34
CA TYR A 85 -10.43 13.05 -6.03
C TYR A 85 -10.04 14.52 -5.99
N GLY A 86 -9.75 15.13 -7.15
CA GLY A 86 -9.33 16.53 -7.24
C GLY A 86 -7.95 16.80 -6.63
N ASN A 87 -7.12 15.77 -6.50
CA ASN A 87 -5.76 15.90 -5.99
C ASN A 87 -4.91 16.76 -6.93
N LYS A 88 -3.97 17.50 -6.34
CA LYS A 88 -3.02 18.32 -7.08
C LYS A 88 -1.63 18.10 -6.54
N GLU A 89 -0.65 18.15 -7.42
CA GLU A 89 0.76 18.19 -7.02
C GLU A 89 1.06 19.41 -6.14
N THR A 90 2.05 19.25 -5.30
CA THR A 90 2.61 20.33 -4.50
C THR A 90 4.13 20.33 -4.66
N GLU A 91 4.83 21.23 -4.01
CA GLU A 91 6.30 21.23 -4.03
C GLU A 91 6.88 19.86 -3.60
N LYS A 92 6.33 19.26 -2.54
CA LYS A 92 6.78 17.97 -2.02
C LYS A 92 6.03 16.74 -2.55
N ILE A 93 4.79 16.88 -3.06
CA ILE A 93 3.97 15.74 -3.50
C ILE A 93 3.87 15.73 -5.02
N LYS A 94 4.29 14.62 -5.61
CA LYS A 94 4.17 14.29 -7.04
C LYS A 94 3.16 13.18 -7.23
N LEU A 95 2.39 13.23 -8.32
CA LEU A 95 1.31 12.30 -8.62
C LEU A 95 1.66 11.45 -9.84
N ARG A 96 1.44 10.14 -9.72
CA ARG A 96 1.52 9.17 -10.81
C ARG A 96 0.20 8.41 -10.86
N GLU A 97 -0.69 8.81 -11.80
CA GLU A 97 -1.98 8.15 -11.99
C GLU A 97 -1.82 6.89 -12.85
N GLU A 98 -1.19 5.89 -12.25
CA GLU A 98 -0.89 4.60 -12.86
C GLU A 98 -0.70 3.52 -11.77
N PHE A 99 -0.76 2.25 -12.16
CA PHE A 99 -0.28 1.18 -11.30
C PHE A 99 1.22 1.35 -11.04
N PHE A 100 1.65 1.05 -9.82
CA PHE A 100 3.06 1.07 -9.51
C PHE A 100 3.83 0.10 -10.44
N ASN A 101 4.89 0.61 -11.02
CA ASN A 101 5.84 -0.15 -11.84
C ASN A 101 7.25 0.30 -11.49
N LYS A 102 8.11 -0.63 -11.10
CA LYS A 102 9.49 -0.31 -10.74
C LYS A 102 10.27 0.40 -11.87
N ASP A 103 9.95 0.09 -13.13
CA ASP A 103 10.64 0.67 -14.29
C ASP A 103 10.25 2.15 -14.53
N SER A 104 9.16 2.63 -13.90
CA SER A 104 8.78 4.05 -13.93
C SER A 104 9.45 4.89 -12.84
N VAL A 105 10.18 4.26 -11.92
CA VAL A 105 10.89 4.92 -10.82
C VAL A 105 12.21 5.51 -11.33
N LEU A 106 12.32 6.83 -11.34
CA LEU A 106 13.47 7.55 -11.90
C LEU A 106 14.71 7.56 -11.00
N SER A 107 14.51 7.42 -9.69
CA SER A 107 15.58 7.38 -8.69
C SER A 107 15.19 6.49 -7.53
N LYS A 108 16.18 5.82 -6.94
CA LYS A 108 15.95 4.97 -5.78
C LYS A 108 15.35 5.77 -4.62
N PRO A 109 14.26 5.29 -3.99
CA PRO A 109 13.67 5.96 -2.85
C PRO A 109 14.38 5.57 -1.55
N ASP A 110 14.32 6.46 -0.57
CA ASP A 110 14.77 6.20 0.81
C ASP A 110 13.70 5.42 1.60
N ALA A 111 12.45 5.47 1.14
CA ALA A 111 11.38 4.63 1.68
C ALA A 111 10.28 4.34 0.64
N ILE A 112 9.71 3.13 0.74
CA ILE A 112 8.46 2.76 0.05
C ILE A 112 7.41 2.47 1.11
N ILE A 113 6.22 3.04 0.93
CA ILE A 113 5.12 2.95 1.88
C ILE A 113 3.86 2.52 1.16
N HIS A 114 3.15 1.57 1.73
CA HIS A 114 1.77 1.29 1.30
C HIS A 114 0.88 0.91 2.49
N SER A 115 -0.35 1.39 2.42
CA SER A 115 -1.37 1.15 3.44
C SER A 115 -2.60 0.57 2.78
N HIS A 116 -2.98 -0.66 3.16
CA HIS A 116 -4.10 -1.38 2.57
C HIS A 116 -3.99 -1.52 1.04
N VAL A 117 -2.86 -2.08 0.60
CA VAL A 117 -2.57 -2.37 -0.82
C VAL A 117 -2.20 -3.84 -1.02
N ILE A 118 -1.43 -4.43 -0.10
CA ILE A 118 -0.89 -5.78 -0.28
C ILE A 118 -1.98 -6.83 -0.50
N GLU A 119 -3.12 -6.69 0.16
CA GLU A 119 -4.29 -7.57 0.04
C GLU A 119 -4.96 -7.50 -1.34
N HIS A 120 -4.71 -6.44 -2.10
CA HIS A 120 -5.23 -6.21 -3.45
C HIS A 120 -4.29 -6.67 -4.57
N LEU A 121 -3.02 -6.92 -4.26
CA LEU A 121 -2.02 -7.30 -5.25
C LEU A 121 -2.33 -8.69 -5.84
N TYR A 122 -2.13 -8.87 -7.15
CA TYR A 122 -2.37 -10.16 -7.82
C TYR A 122 -1.18 -11.10 -7.70
N ASN A 123 0.02 -10.56 -7.53
CA ASN A 123 1.23 -11.32 -7.28
C ASN A 123 2.10 -10.65 -6.21
N PRO A 124 1.69 -10.69 -4.91
CA PRO A 124 2.36 -9.92 -3.85
C PRO A 124 3.82 -10.31 -3.65
N PHE A 125 4.20 -11.59 -3.85
CA PHE A 125 5.59 -12.00 -3.73
C PHE A 125 6.48 -11.31 -4.77
N LYS A 126 6.04 -11.29 -6.03
CA LYS A 126 6.76 -10.63 -7.11
C LYS A 126 6.83 -9.12 -6.86
N GLU A 127 5.70 -8.50 -6.55
CA GLU A 127 5.60 -7.06 -6.39
C GLU A 127 6.38 -6.55 -5.18
N LEU A 128 6.34 -7.26 -4.04
CA LEU A 128 7.18 -6.92 -2.89
C LEU A 128 8.68 -7.07 -3.20
N LYS A 129 9.06 -8.10 -3.95
CA LYS A 129 10.44 -8.26 -4.40
C LYS A 129 10.87 -7.10 -5.32
N GLU A 130 10.04 -6.71 -6.27
CA GLU A 130 10.31 -5.58 -7.15
C GLU A 130 10.44 -4.25 -6.37
N MET A 131 9.63 -4.06 -5.31
CA MET A 131 9.77 -2.93 -4.41
C MET A 131 11.08 -2.99 -3.61
N SER A 132 11.46 -4.17 -3.12
CA SER A 132 12.70 -4.33 -2.34
C SER A 132 13.95 -4.09 -3.19
N GLU A 133 13.94 -4.45 -4.47
CA GLU A 133 15.05 -4.21 -5.41
C GLU A 133 15.33 -2.71 -5.66
N LEU A 134 14.35 -1.84 -5.39
CA LEU A 134 14.51 -0.38 -5.48
C LEU A 134 15.16 0.23 -4.23
N LEU A 135 15.12 -0.47 -3.11
CA LEU A 135 15.64 0.02 -1.83
C LEU A 135 17.14 -0.28 -1.72
N GLU A 136 17.87 0.64 -1.15
CA GLU A 136 19.28 0.46 -0.78
C GLU A 136 19.41 0.06 0.69
N ASP A 137 20.59 -0.38 1.09
CA ASP A 137 20.89 -0.67 2.49
C ASP A 137 20.61 0.55 3.37
N GLY A 138 19.80 0.37 4.40
CA GLY A 138 19.36 1.45 5.30
C GLY A 138 18.05 2.13 4.88
N SER A 139 17.50 1.82 3.70
CA SER A 139 16.16 2.27 3.30
C SER A 139 15.05 1.41 3.94
N TYR A 140 13.81 1.90 3.92
CA TYR A 140 12.70 1.26 4.61
C TYR A 140 11.54 0.91 3.68
N MET A 141 10.87 -0.21 3.97
CA MET A 141 9.55 -0.52 3.45
C MET A 141 8.55 -0.55 4.61
N PHE A 142 7.51 0.29 4.55
CA PHE A 142 6.45 0.33 5.55
C PHE A 142 5.15 -0.21 4.96
N ILE A 143 4.58 -1.19 5.63
CA ILE A 143 3.36 -1.88 5.19
C ILE A 143 2.33 -1.84 6.31
N SER A 144 1.14 -1.35 5.99
CA SER A 144 -0.05 -1.54 6.81
C SER A 144 -1.07 -2.35 6.03
N SER A 145 -1.60 -3.40 6.62
CA SER A 145 -2.63 -4.24 6.00
C SER A 145 -3.59 -4.79 7.05
N PRO A 146 -4.82 -5.15 6.67
CA PRO A 146 -5.72 -5.89 7.56
C PRO A 146 -5.12 -7.27 7.84
N VAL A 147 -5.18 -7.69 9.10
CA VAL A 147 -4.76 -9.02 9.52
C VAL A 147 -6.00 -9.90 9.62
N ILE A 148 -6.24 -10.74 8.60
CA ILE A 148 -7.51 -11.43 8.41
C ILE A 148 -7.86 -12.39 9.56
N ASP A 149 -6.88 -13.09 10.13
CA ASP A 149 -7.09 -14.01 11.24
C ASP A 149 -7.55 -13.27 12.51
N GLU A 150 -7.02 -12.10 12.80
CA GLU A 150 -7.51 -11.25 13.90
C GLU A 150 -8.91 -10.72 13.60
N MET A 151 -9.14 -10.18 12.41
CA MET A 151 -10.46 -9.66 12.03
C MET A 151 -11.54 -10.73 12.10
N MET A 152 -11.26 -11.96 11.66
CA MET A 152 -12.22 -13.07 11.76
C MET A 152 -12.47 -13.50 13.20
N ASN A 153 -11.45 -13.52 14.05
CA ASN A 153 -11.60 -13.83 15.48
C ASN A 153 -12.47 -12.78 16.20
N ASP A 154 -12.35 -11.52 15.79
CA ASP A 154 -13.15 -10.41 16.31
C ASP A 154 -14.55 -10.31 15.69
N GLY A 155 -14.89 -11.21 14.74
CA GLY A 155 -16.21 -11.29 14.12
C GLY A 155 -16.45 -10.27 12.99
N PHE A 156 -15.41 -9.66 12.43
CA PHE A 156 -15.52 -8.75 11.29
C PHE A 156 -15.81 -9.52 9.99
N THR A 157 -17.03 -9.38 9.47
CA THR A 157 -17.49 -10.08 8.25
C THR A 157 -16.95 -9.47 6.97
N ASN A 158 -16.53 -8.20 6.99
CA ASN A 158 -15.97 -7.49 5.84
C ASN A 158 -14.47 -7.80 5.60
N ALA A 159 -13.88 -8.69 6.40
CA ALA A 159 -12.51 -9.17 6.18
C ALA A 159 -12.35 -9.84 4.79
N MET A 160 -13.43 -10.47 4.30
CA MET A 160 -13.47 -11.12 2.98
C MET A 160 -14.32 -10.29 2.03
N ASN A 161 -13.71 -9.67 1.06
CA ASN A 161 -14.40 -8.99 -0.03
C ASN A 161 -13.77 -9.36 -1.38
N PHE A 162 -14.43 -8.99 -2.49
CA PHE A 162 -13.99 -9.37 -3.84
C PHE A 162 -12.72 -8.62 -4.31
N GLU A 163 -12.34 -7.54 -3.65
CA GLU A 163 -11.15 -6.76 -3.94
C GLU A 163 -9.91 -7.34 -3.22
N HIS A 164 -10.10 -8.06 -2.11
CA HIS A 164 -9.01 -8.71 -1.39
C HIS A 164 -8.68 -10.05 -2.04
N THR A 165 -7.59 -10.08 -2.79
CA THR A 165 -7.16 -11.28 -3.52
C THR A 165 -6.72 -12.40 -2.59
N TYR A 166 -6.16 -12.06 -1.41
CA TYR A 166 -5.82 -13.02 -0.34
C TYR A 166 -6.17 -12.49 1.04
N GLY A 167 -6.38 -13.46 1.94
CA GLY A 167 -6.39 -13.17 3.38
C GLY A 167 -4.95 -13.04 3.90
N VAL A 168 -4.54 -11.82 4.18
CA VAL A 168 -3.22 -11.56 4.75
C VAL A 168 -3.22 -11.93 6.23
N THR A 169 -2.39 -12.91 6.61
CA THR A 169 -2.11 -13.26 8.01
C THR A 169 -0.73 -12.76 8.40
N LYS A 170 -0.44 -12.59 9.69
CA LYS A 170 0.90 -12.21 10.18
C LYS A 170 1.98 -13.18 9.66
N ASN A 171 1.70 -14.49 9.69
CA ASN A 171 2.63 -15.51 9.21
C ASN A 171 2.86 -15.44 7.70
N LEU A 172 1.82 -15.15 6.91
CA LEU A 172 1.95 -14.99 5.46
C LEU A 172 2.77 -13.75 5.13
N LEU A 173 2.46 -12.61 5.75
CA LEU A 173 3.21 -11.37 5.55
C LEU A 173 4.68 -11.54 5.91
N HIS A 174 4.98 -12.17 7.06
CA HIS A 174 6.36 -12.46 7.47
C HIS A 174 7.10 -13.31 6.42
N LYS A 175 6.46 -14.37 5.90
CA LYS A 175 7.05 -15.19 4.84
C LYS A 175 7.30 -14.41 3.55
N MET A 176 6.38 -13.53 3.16
CA MET A 176 6.54 -12.69 1.98
C MET A 176 7.76 -11.77 2.14
N LEU A 177 7.90 -11.10 3.28
CA LEU A 177 8.99 -10.17 3.56
C LEU A 177 10.35 -10.89 3.67
N CYS A 178 10.39 -12.10 4.25
CA CYS A 178 11.62 -12.89 4.31
C CYS A 178 12.06 -13.44 2.94
N SER A 179 11.21 -13.38 1.91
CA SER A 179 11.53 -13.82 0.55
C SER A 179 12.02 -12.69 -0.36
N CYS A 180 12.00 -11.46 0.12
CA CYS A 180 12.54 -10.26 -0.53
C CYS A 180 13.94 -9.98 -0.05
#